data_0251ce1159b994b74b308752e4e41873
#
_entry.id   0251ce1159b994b74b308752e4e41873
#
_cell.length_a   1.000
_cell.length_b   1.000
_cell.length_c   1.000
_cell.angle_alpha   90.00
_cell.angle_beta   90.00
_cell.angle_gamma   90.00
#
_symmetry.space_group_name_H-M   'P 1'
#
loop_
_entity.id
_entity.type
_entity.pdbx_description
1 polymer ?
#
loop_
_entity_poly.entity_id
_entity_poly.type
_entity_poly.pdbx_seq_one_letter_code
_entity_poly.pdbx_strand_id
1 'polypeptide(L)'
;MDQTLRITTIPEEAATEQIRKFTPLAAYLEKQLDMKVQFTPVSDYPAAVESLVNKKVDLVWFGGFTFVQASIRSGGKIVPLAQREEDTKFQSVFIAKTNSGIKNLADMKGKQVSFGSQSSTSGHLMPRSFLLQANIDPEKDFKRIAYSGAHDATIASVVSGKVDAAALDITVWRKFVTESKVNIQDVNVFFTTPTYFNYNWSVHSDMPAQQREKIKTALLGLNPTNPEHAEILNLNRATRYISTSTDNYKGVEAAARSAGLLQ
;
A
#
# COMPACT_ATOMS: atom_id res chain seq x y z
N MET A 1 23.94 -12.61 21.68
CA MET A 1 22.49 -12.79 21.44
C MET A 1 22.28 -12.52 19.97
N ASP A 2 21.82 -13.49 19.21
CA ASP A 2 21.52 -13.32 17.80
C ASP A 2 20.37 -12.31 17.67
N GLN A 3 20.70 -11.09 17.29
CA GLN A 3 19.73 -10.03 17.09
C GLN A 3 19.02 -10.31 15.74
N THR A 4 17.72 -10.54 15.80
CA THR A 4 16.89 -10.76 14.61
C THR A 4 16.18 -9.47 14.23
N LEU A 5 16.30 -9.04 12.97
CA LEU A 5 15.47 -7.98 12.43
C LEU A 5 14.11 -8.57 11.99
N ARG A 6 13.04 -8.14 12.61
CA ARG A 6 11.69 -8.61 12.34
C ARG A 6 11.01 -7.65 11.38
N ILE A 7 10.57 -8.18 10.24
CA ILE A 7 9.89 -7.38 9.22
C ILE A 7 8.46 -7.85 8.99
N THR A 8 7.57 -6.91 8.69
CA THR A 8 6.24 -7.17 8.19
C THR A 8 5.82 -6.12 7.15
N THR A 9 4.62 -6.25 6.64
CA THR A 9 4.03 -5.36 5.64
C THR A 9 2.53 -5.31 5.87
N ILE A 10 1.90 -4.22 5.43
CA ILE A 10 0.44 -4.22 5.27
C ILE A 10 0.06 -5.33 4.28
N PRO A 11 -0.95 -6.16 4.58
CA PRO A 11 -1.29 -7.31 3.75
C PRO A 11 -2.14 -6.89 2.53
N GLU A 12 -1.47 -6.42 1.50
CA GLU A 12 -2.09 -5.96 0.25
C GLU A 12 -2.69 -7.10 -0.58
N GLU A 13 -2.18 -8.30 -0.38
CA GLU A 13 -2.53 -9.53 -1.07
C GLU A 13 -2.55 -10.70 -0.08
N ALA A 14 -2.91 -11.89 -0.54
CA ALA A 14 -2.93 -13.09 0.29
C ALA A 14 -1.57 -13.38 0.95
N ALA A 15 -1.57 -13.99 2.13
CA ALA A 15 -0.37 -14.22 2.94
C ALA A 15 0.71 -15.02 2.18
N THR A 16 0.33 -16.01 1.37
CA THR A 16 1.26 -16.79 0.55
C THR A 16 2.00 -15.92 -0.47
N GLU A 17 1.31 -14.97 -1.07
CA GLU A 17 1.90 -14.02 -2.02
C GLU A 17 2.82 -13.04 -1.32
N GLN A 18 2.46 -12.58 -0.14
CA GLN A 18 3.31 -11.72 0.69
C GLN A 18 4.63 -12.41 1.03
N ILE A 19 4.58 -13.67 1.46
CA ILE A 19 5.76 -14.47 1.79
C ILE A 19 6.64 -14.61 0.53
N ARG A 20 6.05 -14.94 -0.62
CA ARG A 20 6.78 -15.07 -1.88
C ARG A 20 7.50 -13.78 -2.27
N LYS A 21 6.86 -12.63 -2.09
CA LYS A 21 7.41 -11.31 -2.45
C LYS A 21 8.55 -10.86 -1.55
N PHE A 22 8.43 -11.09 -0.25
CA PHE A 22 9.34 -10.52 0.74
C PHE A 22 10.46 -11.47 1.18
N THR A 23 10.38 -12.76 0.87
CA THR A 23 11.46 -13.71 1.18
C THR A 23 12.79 -13.35 0.52
N PRO A 24 12.86 -13.00 -0.78
CA PRO A 24 14.13 -12.58 -1.38
C PRO A 24 14.68 -11.27 -0.80
N LEU A 25 13.81 -10.31 -0.47
CA LEU A 25 14.24 -9.07 0.19
C LEU A 25 14.80 -9.35 1.58
N ALA A 26 14.16 -10.21 2.36
CA ALA A 26 14.65 -10.61 3.68
C ALA A 26 16.04 -11.25 3.59
N ALA A 27 16.25 -12.15 2.63
CA ALA A 27 17.56 -12.78 2.39
C ALA A 27 18.64 -11.76 2.00
N TYR A 28 18.30 -10.79 1.16
CA TYR A 28 19.19 -9.69 0.79
C TYR A 28 19.57 -8.85 2.00
N LEU A 29 18.58 -8.43 2.80
CA LEU A 29 18.83 -7.64 4.01
C LEU A 29 19.68 -8.41 5.03
N GLU A 30 19.46 -9.71 5.18
CA GLU A 30 20.26 -10.56 6.06
C GLU A 30 21.74 -10.51 5.71
N LYS A 31 22.06 -10.59 4.42
CA LYS A 31 23.43 -10.45 3.90
C LYS A 31 24.02 -9.07 4.14
N GLN A 32 23.24 -8.02 3.83
CA GLN A 32 23.70 -6.63 3.92
C GLN A 32 23.90 -6.15 5.34
N LEU A 33 23.12 -6.66 6.28
CA LEU A 33 23.12 -6.22 7.67
C LEU A 33 23.95 -7.13 8.58
N ASP A 34 24.38 -8.27 8.07
CA ASP A 34 25.07 -9.33 8.84
C ASP A 34 24.26 -9.67 10.12
N MET A 35 22.98 -9.87 9.96
CA MET A 35 22.08 -10.24 11.04
C MET A 35 20.91 -11.06 10.51
N LYS A 36 20.29 -11.88 11.35
CA LYS A 36 19.12 -12.66 10.97
C LYS A 36 17.95 -11.73 10.66
N VAL A 37 17.23 -12.02 9.56
CA VAL A 37 16.06 -11.25 9.13
C VAL A 37 14.88 -12.20 8.96
N GLN A 38 13.76 -11.88 9.60
CA GLN A 38 12.56 -12.71 9.58
C GLN A 38 11.36 -11.90 9.13
N PHE A 39 10.72 -12.32 8.04
CA PHE A 39 9.45 -11.79 7.56
C PHE A 39 8.30 -12.60 8.13
N THR A 40 7.31 -11.93 8.72
CA THR A 40 6.09 -12.56 9.24
C THR A 40 4.88 -11.76 8.77
N PRO A 41 3.96 -12.34 8.02
CA PRO A 41 2.74 -11.65 7.62
C PRO A 41 1.84 -11.35 8.83
N VAL A 42 1.03 -10.31 8.71
CA VAL A 42 -0.02 -9.95 9.69
C VAL A 42 -1.40 -10.13 9.07
N SER A 43 -2.43 -10.15 9.90
CA SER A 43 -3.80 -10.45 9.47
C SER A 43 -4.49 -9.33 8.68
N ASP A 44 -4.18 -8.07 9.01
CA ASP A 44 -4.82 -6.90 8.42
C ASP A 44 -3.93 -5.65 8.54
N TYR A 45 -4.35 -4.54 7.93
CA TYR A 45 -3.61 -3.28 7.95
C TYR A 45 -3.43 -2.72 9.37
N PRO A 46 -4.47 -2.66 10.22
CA PRO A 46 -4.29 -2.21 11.61
C PRO A 46 -3.27 -3.03 12.39
N ALA A 47 -3.18 -4.35 12.17
CA ALA A 47 -2.21 -5.20 12.82
C ALA A 47 -0.76 -4.83 12.47
N ALA A 48 -0.51 -4.39 11.23
CA ALA A 48 0.81 -3.88 10.84
C ALA A 48 1.17 -2.60 11.62
N VAL A 49 0.21 -1.68 11.74
CA VAL A 49 0.38 -0.45 12.54
C VAL A 49 0.70 -0.78 14.00
N GLU A 50 -0.12 -1.61 14.62
CA GLU A 50 0.07 -2.06 16.02
C GLU A 50 1.43 -2.71 16.24
N SER A 51 1.86 -3.53 15.29
CA SER A 51 3.11 -4.28 15.41
C SER A 51 4.32 -3.35 15.51
N LEU A 52 4.38 -2.25 14.74
CA LEU A 52 5.49 -1.32 14.81
C LEU A 52 5.37 -0.36 16.00
N VAL A 53 4.19 0.18 16.25
CA VAL A 53 3.94 1.08 17.40
C VAL A 53 4.32 0.40 18.72
N ASN A 54 4.00 -0.88 18.85
CA ASN A 54 4.30 -1.68 20.05
C ASN A 54 5.66 -2.41 19.97
N LYS A 55 6.47 -2.12 18.94
CA LYS A 55 7.82 -2.68 18.77
C LYS A 55 7.86 -4.22 18.72
N LYS A 56 6.78 -4.84 18.26
CA LYS A 56 6.72 -6.30 18.01
C LYS A 56 7.47 -6.68 16.73
N VAL A 57 7.61 -5.73 15.83
CA VAL A 57 8.45 -5.80 14.63
C VAL A 57 9.33 -4.56 14.55
N ASP A 58 10.36 -4.61 13.71
CA ASP A 58 11.38 -3.58 13.65
C ASP A 58 11.28 -2.73 12.38
N LEU A 59 10.80 -3.30 11.29
CA LEU A 59 10.70 -2.66 9.98
C LEU A 59 9.38 -3.05 9.31
N VAL A 60 8.61 -2.06 8.85
CA VAL A 60 7.30 -2.28 8.23
C VAL A 60 7.19 -1.56 6.90
N TRP A 61 6.66 -2.26 5.90
CA TRP A 61 6.20 -1.66 4.66
C TRP A 61 4.79 -1.13 4.85
N PHE A 62 4.66 0.18 4.94
CA PHE A 62 3.39 0.89 5.10
C PHE A 62 2.94 1.55 3.79
N GLY A 63 1.62 1.71 3.62
CA GLY A 63 1.08 2.77 2.79
C GLY A 63 1.20 4.12 3.50
N GLY A 64 1.01 5.22 2.77
CA GLY A 64 1.10 6.56 3.36
C GLY A 64 0.12 6.77 4.50
N PHE A 65 -1.10 6.23 4.40
CA PHE A 65 -2.11 6.38 5.44
C PHE A 65 -1.79 5.55 6.70
N THR A 66 -1.39 4.29 6.56
CA THR A 66 -0.95 3.48 7.72
C THR A 66 0.29 4.07 8.37
N PHE A 67 1.21 4.65 7.59
CA PHE A 67 2.33 5.39 8.13
C PHE A 67 1.85 6.57 9.01
N VAL A 68 0.91 7.37 8.52
CA VAL A 68 0.34 8.50 9.28
C VAL A 68 -0.34 8.01 10.55
N GLN A 69 -1.13 6.94 10.47
CA GLN A 69 -1.78 6.32 11.64
C GLN A 69 -0.75 5.87 12.69
N ALA A 70 0.30 5.19 12.25
CA ALA A 70 1.37 4.73 13.13
C ALA A 70 2.12 5.91 13.77
N SER A 71 2.39 6.97 13.00
CA SER A 71 3.04 8.18 13.47
C SER A 71 2.22 8.86 14.57
N ILE A 72 0.93 9.05 14.36
CA ILE A 72 0.04 9.67 15.35
C ILE A 72 -0.05 8.81 16.61
N ARG A 73 -0.29 7.51 16.46
CA ARG A 73 -0.45 6.58 17.60
C ARG A 73 0.81 6.40 18.43
N SER A 74 1.98 6.59 17.84
CA SER A 74 3.27 6.54 18.53
C SER A 74 3.72 7.87 19.11
N GLY A 75 2.95 8.94 18.92
CA GLY A 75 3.37 10.30 19.30
C GLY A 75 4.52 10.82 18.45
N GLY A 76 4.53 10.51 17.16
CA GLY A 76 5.54 10.97 16.21
C GLY A 76 6.83 10.15 16.20
N LYS A 77 6.79 8.92 16.73
CA LYS A 77 8.00 8.09 16.88
C LYS A 77 8.24 7.11 15.73
N ILE A 78 7.56 7.27 14.60
CA ILE A 78 7.77 6.44 13.41
C ILE A 78 8.60 7.23 12.40
N VAL A 79 9.66 6.61 11.90
CA VAL A 79 10.63 7.22 10.98
C VAL A 79 10.57 6.49 9.64
N PRO A 80 10.17 7.18 8.55
CA PRO A 80 10.23 6.59 7.22
C PRO A 80 11.67 6.64 6.70
N LEU A 81 12.16 5.51 6.17
CA LEU A 81 13.55 5.38 5.70
C LEU A 81 13.66 5.49 4.19
N ALA A 82 12.81 4.79 3.46
CA ALA A 82 12.90 4.64 2.02
C ALA A 82 11.54 4.39 1.41
N GLN A 83 11.39 4.76 0.15
CA GLN A 83 10.21 4.51 -0.66
C GLN A 83 10.63 4.13 -2.07
N ARG A 84 9.73 3.54 -2.84
CA ARG A 84 9.97 3.32 -4.26
C ARG A 84 9.90 4.66 -5.00
N GLU A 85 10.59 4.76 -6.12
CA GLU A 85 10.50 5.95 -6.97
C GLU A 85 9.05 6.25 -7.37
N GLU A 86 8.26 5.22 -7.64
CA GLU A 86 6.84 5.28 -7.96
C GLU A 86 5.98 5.92 -6.86
N ASP A 87 6.43 5.86 -5.62
CA ASP A 87 5.65 6.33 -4.47
C ASP A 87 5.62 7.86 -4.33
N THR A 88 6.42 8.59 -5.11
CA THR A 88 6.36 10.06 -5.18
C THR A 88 5.21 10.56 -6.06
N LYS A 89 4.69 9.71 -6.96
CA LYS A 89 3.63 10.03 -7.93
C LYS A 89 2.67 8.85 -8.06
N PHE A 90 2.22 8.34 -6.93
CA PHE A 90 1.35 7.18 -6.88
C PHE A 90 -0.08 7.54 -7.29
N GLN A 91 -0.82 6.55 -7.81
CA GLN A 91 -2.20 6.73 -8.25
C GLN A 91 -3.05 5.55 -7.83
N SER A 92 -4.34 5.81 -7.64
CA SER A 92 -5.38 4.77 -7.57
C SER A 92 -6.08 4.65 -8.91
N VAL A 93 -6.64 3.47 -9.15
CA VAL A 93 -7.55 3.23 -10.27
C VAL A 93 -8.92 2.83 -9.76
N PHE A 94 -9.95 3.24 -10.50
CA PHE A 94 -11.31 2.75 -10.32
C PHE A 94 -11.62 1.78 -11.45
N ILE A 95 -12.12 0.61 -11.12
CA ILE A 95 -12.41 -0.48 -12.04
C ILE A 95 -13.89 -0.85 -12.00
N ALA A 96 -14.40 -1.33 -13.13
CA ALA A 96 -15.75 -1.86 -13.27
C ALA A 96 -15.77 -2.88 -14.42
N LYS A 97 -16.82 -3.70 -14.51
CA LYS A 97 -17.02 -4.53 -15.69
C LYS A 97 -17.22 -3.67 -16.93
N THR A 98 -16.65 -4.08 -18.05
CA THR A 98 -16.71 -3.35 -19.32
C THR A 98 -18.14 -3.09 -19.81
N ASN A 99 -19.06 -3.99 -19.49
CA ASN A 99 -20.49 -3.90 -19.85
C ASN A 99 -21.38 -3.27 -18.77
N SER A 100 -20.78 -2.71 -17.70
CA SER A 100 -21.54 -2.15 -16.56
C SER A 100 -22.22 -0.81 -16.87
N GLY A 101 -21.77 -0.11 -17.92
CA GLY A 101 -22.21 1.26 -18.21
C GLY A 101 -21.54 2.34 -17.36
N ILE A 102 -20.64 1.96 -16.44
CA ILE A 102 -19.89 2.91 -15.60
C ILE A 102 -18.67 3.40 -16.38
N LYS A 103 -18.65 4.70 -16.73
CA LYS A 103 -17.62 5.32 -17.55
C LYS A 103 -16.90 6.47 -16.85
N ASN A 104 -17.46 6.98 -15.76
CA ASN A 104 -16.90 8.09 -14.99
C ASN A 104 -17.33 7.98 -13.52
N LEU A 105 -16.80 8.85 -12.65
CA LEU A 105 -17.10 8.81 -11.22
C LEU A 105 -18.60 9.02 -10.93
N ALA A 106 -19.27 9.89 -11.69
CA ALA A 106 -20.70 10.17 -11.49
C ALA A 106 -21.59 8.94 -11.73
N ASP A 107 -21.17 8.04 -12.62
CA ASP A 107 -21.91 6.80 -12.90
C ASP A 107 -21.88 5.82 -11.74
N MET A 108 -21.02 6.04 -10.73
CA MET A 108 -20.97 5.23 -9.51
C MET A 108 -22.14 5.48 -8.58
N LYS A 109 -22.85 6.59 -8.71
CA LYS A 109 -24.02 6.90 -7.87
C LYS A 109 -25.09 5.82 -7.98
N GLY A 110 -25.58 5.39 -6.85
CA GLY A 110 -26.59 4.30 -6.76
C GLY A 110 -25.99 2.90 -6.95
N LYS A 111 -24.69 2.77 -7.08
CA LYS A 111 -24.00 1.49 -7.29
C LYS A 111 -23.43 0.92 -5.99
N GLN A 112 -23.14 -0.38 -6.02
CA GLN A 112 -22.39 -1.05 -4.96
C GLN A 112 -20.90 -0.89 -5.26
N VAL A 113 -20.15 -0.34 -4.32
CA VAL A 113 -18.73 0.00 -4.49
C VAL A 113 -17.91 -0.66 -3.40
N SER A 114 -16.77 -1.24 -3.77
CA SER A 114 -15.78 -1.74 -2.81
C SER A 114 -14.57 -0.84 -2.74
N PHE A 115 -14.17 -0.52 -1.52
CA PHE A 115 -12.81 -0.09 -1.21
C PHE A 115 -11.96 -1.31 -0.81
N GLY A 116 -10.67 -1.09 -0.56
CA GLY A 116 -9.77 -2.12 0.00
C GLY A 116 -9.92 -2.21 1.51
N SER A 117 -8.80 -2.21 2.26
CA SER A 117 -8.84 -2.01 3.71
C SER A 117 -9.29 -0.58 4.04
N GLN A 118 -9.99 -0.40 5.15
CA GLN A 118 -10.32 0.95 5.64
C GLN A 118 -9.08 1.81 5.88
N SER A 119 -7.95 1.19 6.21
CA SER A 119 -6.66 1.85 6.42
C SER A 119 -5.80 1.94 5.15
N SER A 120 -6.30 1.51 4.00
CA SER A 120 -5.58 1.61 2.72
C SER A 120 -5.55 3.03 2.19
N THR A 121 -4.37 3.50 1.78
CA THR A 121 -4.19 4.79 1.11
C THR A 121 -4.80 4.75 -0.30
N SER A 122 -4.32 3.83 -1.12
CA SER A 122 -4.72 3.73 -2.54
C SER A 122 -6.06 3.03 -2.74
N GLY A 123 -6.46 2.17 -1.81
CA GLY A 123 -7.72 1.43 -1.88
C GLY A 123 -8.88 2.08 -1.14
N HIS A 124 -8.64 3.12 -0.34
CA HIS A 124 -9.72 3.77 0.40
C HIS A 124 -9.54 5.28 0.55
N LEU A 125 -8.53 5.74 1.32
CA LEU A 125 -8.40 7.16 1.68
C LEU A 125 -8.38 8.07 0.46
N MET A 126 -7.46 7.86 -0.46
CA MET A 126 -7.28 8.77 -1.60
C MET A 126 -8.43 8.66 -2.61
N PRO A 127 -8.94 7.46 -2.95
CA PRO A 127 -10.18 7.35 -3.72
C PRO A 127 -11.36 8.09 -3.09
N ARG A 128 -11.58 7.92 -1.79
CA ARG A 128 -12.64 8.65 -1.07
C ARG A 128 -12.44 10.15 -1.13
N SER A 129 -11.21 10.62 -0.92
CA SER A 129 -10.87 12.04 -0.98
C SER A 129 -11.19 12.64 -2.36
N PHE A 130 -10.82 11.96 -3.43
CA PHE A 130 -11.12 12.42 -4.80
C PHE A 130 -12.62 12.36 -5.13
N LEU A 131 -13.35 11.37 -4.61
CA LEU A 131 -14.81 11.32 -4.73
C LEU A 131 -15.45 12.53 -4.05
N LEU A 132 -15.05 12.83 -2.82
CA LEU A 132 -15.55 14.00 -2.08
C LEU A 132 -15.26 15.32 -2.82
N GLN A 133 -14.06 15.46 -3.39
CA GLN A 133 -13.69 16.63 -4.21
C GLN A 133 -14.56 16.74 -5.47
N ALA A 134 -15.07 15.63 -5.99
CA ALA A 134 -16.00 15.59 -7.12
C ALA A 134 -17.47 15.70 -6.69
N ASN A 135 -17.74 16.09 -5.45
CA ASN A 135 -19.07 16.18 -4.85
C ASN A 135 -19.82 14.85 -4.85
N ILE A 136 -19.09 13.74 -4.69
CA ILE A 136 -19.66 12.40 -4.52
C ILE A 136 -19.33 11.95 -3.08
N ASP A 137 -20.36 11.83 -2.25
CA ASP A 137 -20.24 11.33 -0.87
C ASP A 137 -20.54 9.83 -0.89
N PRO A 138 -19.56 8.96 -0.66
CA PRO A 138 -19.78 7.50 -0.68
C PRO A 138 -20.93 7.05 0.22
N GLU A 139 -21.07 7.66 1.41
CA GLU A 139 -22.11 7.28 2.40
C GLU A 139 -23.54 7.62 1.93
N LYS A 140 -23.67 8.67 1.10
CA LYS A 140 -24.98 9.16 0.62
C LYS A 140 -25.29 8.69 -0.79
N ASP A 141 -24.26 8.64 -1.65
CA ASP A 141 -24.46 8.47 -3.09
C ASP A 141 -24.35 7.03 -3.55
N PHE A 142 -23.67 6.15 -2.80
CA PHE A 142 -23.56 4.74 -3.15
C PHE A 142 -24.69 3.93 -2.53
N LYS A 143 -25.15 2.92 -3.27
CA LYS A 143 -26.14 1.97 -2.76
C LYS A 143 -25.60 1.18 -1.56
N ARG A 144 -24.32 0.79 -1.65
CA ARG A 144 -23.62 0.05 -0.60
C ARG A 144 -22.11 0.26 -0.74
N ILE A 145 -21.45 0.39 0.40
CA ILE A 145 -19.98 0.37 0.49
C ILE A 145 -19.56 -0.97 1.08
N ALA A 146 -18.58 -1.61 0.43
CA ALA A 146 -17.91 -2.80 0.95
C ALA A 146 -16.43 -2.50 1.14
N TYR A 147 -15.79 -3.21 2.05
CA TYR A 147 -14.35 -3.17 2.28
C TYR A 147 -13.80 -4.57 2.10
N SER A 148 -13.03 -4.78 1.04
CA SER A 148 -12.49 -6.10 0.69
C SER A 148 -11.34 -6.54 1.60
N GLY A 149 -10.63 -5.58 2.20
CA GLY A 149 -9.48 -5.80 3.06
C GLY A 149 -8.15 -5.85 2.34
N ALA A 150 -8.10 -6.16 1.05
CA ALA A 150 -6.87 -6.26 0.26
C ALA A 150 -7.14 -6.05 -1.23
N HIS A 151 -6.11 -5.66 -1.99
CA HIS A 151 -6.26 -5.31 -3.42
C HIS A 151 -6.67 -6.49 -4.31
N ASP A 152 -6.15 -7.68 -4.07
CA ASP A 152 -6.55 -8.90 -4.82
C ASP A 152 -8.03 -9.22 -4.59
N ALA A 153 -8.50 -9.11 -3.36
CA ALA A 153 -9.91 -9.29 -3.02
C ALA A 153 -10.80 -8.21 -3.64
N THR A 154 -10.30 -6.99 -3.77
CA THR A 154 -10.99 -5.89 -4.48
C THR A 154 -11.25 -6.25 -5.93
N ILE A 155 -10.24 -6.72 -6.64
CA ILE A 155 -10.37 -7.15 -8.05
C ILE A 155 -11.37 -8.31 -8.14
N ALA A 156 -11.24 -9.31 -7.28
CA ALA A 156 -12.13 -10.46 -7.25
C ALA A 156 -13.60 -10.06 -7.04
N SER A 157 -13.86 -9.03 -6.23
CA SER A 157 -15.22 -8.53 -5.97
C SER A 157 -15.89 -7.98 -7.23
N VAL A 158 -15.15 -7.32 -8.10
CA VAL A 158 -15.66 -6.79 -9.37
C VAL A 158 -15.84 -7.92 -10.38
N VAL A 159 -14.83 -8.78 -10.51
CA VAL A 159 -14.86 -9.92 -11.45
C VAL A 159 -16.05 -10.84 -11.15
N SER A 160 -16.31 -11.12 -9.88
CA SER A 160 -17.42 -11.99 -9.46
C SER A 160 -18.80 -11.31 -9.52
N GLY A 161 -18.85 -9.98 -9.67
CA GLY A 161 -20.09 -9.22 -9.67
C GLY A 161 -20.66 -8.93 -8.27
N LYS A 162 -19.91 -9.17 -7.20
CA LYS A 162 -20.32 -8.80 -5.84
C LYS A 162 -20.51 -7.31 -5.68
N VAL A 163 -19.73 -6.52 -6.39
CA VAL A 163 -19.84 -5.06 -6.45
C VAL A 163 -19.79 -4.60 -7.91
N ASP A 164 -20.29 -3.40 -8.16
CA ASP A 164 -20.34 -2.81 -9.50
C ASP A 164 -19.05 -2.11 -9.88
N ALA A 165 -18.40 -1.50 -8.92
CA ALA A 165 -17.15 -0.77 -9.09
C ALA A 165 -16.28 -0.88 -7.85
N ALA A 166 -14.99 -0.61 -8.01
CA ALA A 166 -14.05 -0.64 -6.89
C ALA A 166 -12.82 0.23 -7.15
N ALA A 167 -12.10 0.56 -6.09
CA ALA A 167 -10.86 1.32 -6.16
C ALA A 167 -9.69 0.53 -5.58
N LEU A 168 -8.53 0.63 -6.20
CA LEU A 168 -7.33 -0.06 -5.74
C LEU A 168 -6.03 0.59 -6.23
N ASP A 169 -4.94 0.05 -5.76
CA ASP A 169 -3.55 0.34 -6.13
C ASP A 169 -3.32 0.08 -7.62
N ILE A 170 -2.85 1.10 -8.34
CA ILE A 170 -2.56 1.00 -9.78
C ILE A 170 -1.48 -0.06 -10.09
N THR A 171 -0.50 -0.25 -9.20
CA THR A 171 0.60 -1.21 -9.44
C THR A 171 0.13 -2.65 -9.28
N VAL A 172 -0.78 -2.92 -8.37
CA VAL A 172 -1.42 -4.24 -8.23
C VAL A 172 -2.31 -4.52 -9.43
N TRP A 173 -3.10 -3.53 -9.87
CA TRP A 173 -3.91 -3.67 -11.09
C TRP A 173 -3.05 -4.04 -12.30
N ARG A 174 -1.97 -3.30 -12.54
CA ARG A 174 -1.04 -3.56 -13.65
C ARG A 174 -0.41 -4.95 -13.56
N LYS A 175 -0.02 -5.38 -12.36
CA LYS A 175 0.49 -6.73 -12.13
C LYS A 175 -0.52 -7.79 -12.55
N PHE A 176 -1.77 -7.66 -12.13
CA PHE A 176 -2.84 -8.62 -12.45
C PHE A 176 -3.11 -8.68 -13.96
N VAL A 177 -3.06 -7.55 -14.65
CA VAL A 177 -3.19 -7.49 -16.11
C VAL A 177 -2.00 -8.18 -16.79
N THR A 178 -0.78 -7.84 -16.39
CA THR A 178 0.46 -8.39 -16.96
C THR A 178 0.56 -9.90 -16.75
N GLU A 179 0.15 -10.40 -15.58
CA GLU A 179 0.16 -11.83 -15.24
C GLU A 179 -1.08 -12.58 -15.74
N SER A 180 -1.94 -11.93 -16.51
CA SER A 180 -3.20 -12.50 -17.03
C SER A 180 -4.12 -13.05 -15.94
N LYS A 181 -4.07 -12.47 -14.75
CA LYS A 181 -4.97 -12.80 -13.63
C LYS A 181 -6.32 -12.11 -13.70
N VAL A 182 -6.44 -11.11 -14.58
CA VAL A 182 -7.68 -10.41 -14.92
C VAL A 182 -7.70 -10.14 -16.41
N ASN A 183 -8.87 -10.25 -17.04
CA ASN A 183 -9.05 -9.96 -18.45
C ASN A 183 -9.62 -8.55 -18.62
N ILE A 184 -8.85 -7.66 -19.26
CA ILE A 184 -9.27 -6.27 -19.55
C ILE A 184 -10.47 -6.16 -20.49
N GLN A 185 -10.82 -7.24 -21.19
CA GLN A 185 -12.05 -7.30 -21.97
C GLN A 185 -13.28 -7.40 -21.07
N ASP A 186 -13.14 -7.93 -19.88
CA ASP A 186 -14.23 -8.15 -18.92
C ASP A 186 -14.30 -7.06 -17.85
N VAL A 187 -13.15 -6.62 -17.36
CA VAL A 187 -13.00 -5.58 -16.32
C VAL A 187 -11.93 -4.60 -16.76
N ASN A 188 -12.22 -3.32 -16.66
CA ASN A 188 -11.26 -2.29 -17.04
C ASN A 188 -11.28 -1.09 -16.08
N VAL A 189 -10.27 -0.25 -16.22
CA VAL A 189 -10.16 1.03 -15.52
C VAL A 189 -11.04 2.06 -16.22
N PHE A 190 -11.90 2.75 -15.48
CA PHE A 190 -12.69 3.86 -15.98
C PHE A 190 -12.24 5.23 -15.44
N PHE A 191 -11.42 5.26 -14.38
CA PHE A 191 -10.87 6.49 -13.83
C PHE A 191 -9.53 6.21 -13.14
N THR A 192 -8.56 7.11 -13.37
CA THR A 192 -7.28 7.11 -12.67
C THR A 192 -7.13 8.43 -11.91
N THR A 193 -6.77 8.36 -10.64
CA THR A 193 -6.70 9.54 -9.77
C THR A 193 -5.51 10.44 -10.10
N PRO A 194 -5.52 11.71 -9.64
CA PRO A 194 -4.29 12.49 -9.50
C PRO A 194 -3.25 11.78 -8.62
N THR A 195 -2.01 12.25 -8.68
CA THR A 195 -0.88 11.65 -7.96
C THR A 195 -0.82 12.07 -6.51
N TYR A 196 -0.20 11.20 -5.69
CA TYR A 196 0.06 11.45 -4.28
C TYR A 196 1.23 10.59 -3.81
N PHE A 197 1.82 10.91 -2.65
CA PHE A 197 2.83 10.07 -2.00
C PHE A 197 2.17 8.85 -1.34
N ASN A 198 2.77 7.67 -1.48
CA ASN A 198 2.21 6.46 -0.91
C ASN A 198 3.25 5.70 -0.06
N TYR A 199 3.65 4.52 -0.48
CA TYR A 199 4.35 3.55 0.36
C TYR A 199 5.71 4.03 0.89
N ASN A 200 6.08 3.49 2.05
CA ASN A 200 7.43 3.62 2.60
C ASN A 200 7.78 2.45 3.53
N TRP A 201 9.08 2.21 3.70
CA TRP A 201 9.62 1.39 4.77
C TRP A 201 9.86 2.27 5.99
N SER A 202 9.32 1.88 7.12
CA SER A 202 9.40 2.64 8.37
C SER A 202 9.92 1.81 9.52
N VAL A 203 10.55 2.49 10.48
CA VAL A 203 11.06 1.95 11.73
C VAL A 203 10.59 2.80 12.91
N HIS A 204 10.69 2.27 14.12
CA HIS A 204 10.50 3.07 15.34
C HIS A 204 11.76 3.90 15.60
N SER A 205 11.58 5.14 16.09
CA SER A 205 12.69 6.07 16.38
C SER A 205 13.65 5.57 17.48
N ASP A 206 13.20 4.62 18.31
CA ASP A 206 14.05 3.99 19.32
C ASP A 206 15.11 3.05 18.71
N MET A 207 14.97 2.66 17.45
CA MET A 207 16.02 1.92 16.75
C MET A 207 17.27 2.79 16.69
N PRO A 208 18.48 2.27 17.04
CA PRO A 208 19.72 3.04 16.96
C PRO A 208 19.92 3.66 15.57
N ALA A 209 20.36 4.92 15.55
CA ALA A 209 20.56 5.67 14.30
C ALA A 209 21.47 4.94 13.30
N GLN A 210 22.52 4.29 13.78
CA GLN A 210 23.43 3.52 12.95
C GLN A 210 22.71 2.36 12.26
N GLN A 211 21.83 1.66 12.97
CA GLN A 211 21.06 0.56 12.38
C GLN A 211 20.04 1.06 11.35
N ARG A 212 19.38 2.20 11.63
CA ARG A 212 18.48 2.85 10.67
C ARG A 212 19.20 3.20 9.36
N GLU A 213 20.41 3.78 9.47
CA GLU A 213 21.22 4.13 8.30
C GLU A 213 21.67 2.89 7.51
N LYS A 214 22.04 1.79 8.19
CA LYS A 214 22.39 0.54 7.52
C LYS A 214 21.22 -0.03 6.73
N ILE A 215 20.02 -0.05 7.30
CA ILE A 215 18.81 -0.53 6.62
C ILE A 215 18.50 0.35 5.40
N LYS A 216 18.51 1.65 5.58
CA LYS A 216 18.28 2.61 4.50
C LYS A 216 19.29 2.43 3.37
N THR A 217 20.59 2.36 3.69
CA THR A 217 21.66 2.15 2.71
C THR A 217 21.46 0.83 1.95
N ALA A 218 21.08 -0.24 2.65
CA ALA A 218 20.80 -1.52 2.01
C ALA A 218 19.63 -1.43 1.01
N LEU A 219 18.54 -0.78 1.38
CA LEU A 219 17.38 -0.59 0.50
C LEU A 219 17.74 0.26 -0.73
N LEU A 220 18.40 1.40 -0.52
CA LEU A 220 18.83 2.28 -1.61
C LEU A 220 19.91 1.63 -2.50
N GLY A 221 20.64 0.65 -1.98
CA GLY A 221 21.68 -0.08 -2.69
C GLY A 221 21.17 -1.14 -3.67
N LEU A 222 19.87 -1.45 -3.66
CA LEU A 222 19.26 -2.34 -4.65
C LEU A 222 19.39 -1.72 -6.05
N ASN A 223 20.21 -2.38 -6.90
CA ASN A 223 20.55 -1.87 -8.22
C ASN A 223 19.78 -2.63 -9.31
N PRO A 224 18.93 -1.96 -10.10
CA PRO A 224 18.14 -2.62 -11.14
C PRO A 224 18.98 -3.27 -12.26
N THR A 225 20.26 -2.92 -12.39
CA THR A 225 21.16 -3.55 -13.37
C THR A 225 21.77 -4.87 -12.88
N ASN A 226 21.67 -5.17 -11.57
CA ASN A 226 22.08 -6.44 -10.99
C ASN A 226 20.90 -7.42 -11.07
N PRO A 227 21.05 -8.61 -11.72
CA PRO A 227 19.93 -9.55 -11.89
C PRO A 227 19.26 -10.01 -10.59
N GLU A 228 20.04 -10.26 -9.53
CA GLU A 228 19.49 -10.65 -8.21
C GLU A 228 18.70 -9.51 -7.58
N HIS A 229 19.19 -8.28 -7.69
CA HIS A 229 18.49 -7.10 -7.18
C HIS A 229 17.25 -6.78 -8.01
N ALA A 230 17.32 -6.96 -9.34
CA ALA A 230 16.19 -6.74 -10.24
C ALA A 230 15.02 -7.65 -9.90
N GLU A 231 15.26 -8.90 -9.53
CA GLU A 231 14.20 -9.82 -9.08
C GLU A 231 13.50 -9.29 -7.82
N ILE A 232 14.26 -8.86 -6.82
CA ILE A 232 13.73 -8.26 -5.58
C ILE A 232 12.88 -7.03 -5.89
N LEU A 233 13.41 -6.13 -6.71
CA LEU A 233 12.71 -4.91 -7.12
C LEU A 233 11.42 -5.21 -7.87
N ASN A 234 11.46 -6.13 -8.83
CA ASN A 234 10.28 -6.53 -9.61
C ASN A 234 9.19 -7.13 -8.73
N LEU A 235 9.55 -8.00 -7.78
CA LEU A 235 8.60 -8.59 -6.83
C LEU A 235 7.92 -7.50 -5.98
N ASN A 236 8.64 -6.43 -5.65
CA ASN A 236 8.11 -5.31 -4.89
C ASN A 236 7.54 -4.19 -5.77
N ARG A 237 7.41 -4.42 -7.07
CA ARG A 237 6.89 -3.45 -8.04
C ARG A 237 7.64 -2.12 -7.99
N ALA A 238 8.96 -2.17 -7.82
CA ALA A 238 9.83 -1.02 -7.65
C ALA A 238 10.80 -0.89 -8.83
N THR A 239 10.95 0.33 -9.35
CA THR A 239 12.07 0.67 -10.23
C THR A 239 13.35 0.72 -9.41
N ARG A 240 13.31 1.42 -8.29
CA ARG A 240 14.37 1.49 -7.27
C ARG A 240 13.81 2.10 -5.99
N TYR A 241 14.57 1.98 -4.90
CA TYR A 241 14.29 2.69 -3.66
C TYR A 241 15.04 4.00 -3.57
N ILE A 242 14.39 5.02 -3.03
CA ILE A 242 14.93 6.36 -2.79
C ILE A 242 14.63 6.80 -1.35
N SER A 243 15.32 7.83 -0.88
CA SER A 243 15.05 8.43 0.42
C SER A 243 13.65 9.06 0.48
N THR A 244 13.10 9.12 1.68
CA THR A 244 11.84 9.80 1.95
C THR A 244 11.89 10.48 3.32
N SER A 245 10.89 11.31 3.61
CA SER A 245 10.77 12.01 4.89
C SER A 245 9.30 12.11 5.30
N THR A 246 9.08 12.36 6.59
CA THR A 246 7.73 12.55 7.17
C THR A 246 6.96 13.67 6.47
N ASP A 247 7.64 14.75 6.08
CA ASP A 247 7.00 15.90 5.42
C ASP A 247 6.31 15.54 4.10
N ASN A 248 6.76 14.50 3.41
CA ASN A 248 6.14 14.03 2.17
C ASN A 248 4.70 13.53 2.36
N TYR A 249 4.31 13.20 3.60
CA TYR A 249 3.00 12.62 3.92
C TYR A 249 2.00 13.61 4.50
N LYS A 250 2.32 14.90 4.52
CA LYS A 250 1.40 15.96 4.99
C LYS A 250 0.11 16.03 4.18
N GLY A 251 0.19 15.80 2.86
CA GLY A 251 -0.99 15.75 1.99
C GLY A 251 -1.91 14.57 2.30
N VAL A 252 -1.34 13.41 2.58
CA VAL A 252 -2.09 12.21 2.98
C VAL A 252 -2.77 12.44 4.33
N GLU A 253 -2.06 13.03 5.30
CA GLU A 253 -2.63 13.37 6.61
C GLU A 253 -3.78 14.36 6.48
N ALA A 254 -3.61 15.42 5.69
CA ALA A 254 -4.64 16.42 5.44
C ALA A 254 -5.89 15.80 4.80
N ALA A 255 -5.71 14.92 3.81
CA ALA A 255 -6.81 14.18 3.18
C ALA A 255 -7.55 13.32 4.18
N ALA A 256 -6.84 12.63 5.06
CA ALA A 256 -7.45 11.78 6.09
C ALA A 256 -8.26 12.58 7.11
N ARG A 257 -7.78 13.74 7.52
CA ARG A 257 -8.52 14.65 8.41
C ARG A 257 -9.76 15.20 7.73
N SER A 258 -9.65 15.67 6.49
CA SER A 258 -10.78 16.19 5.71
C SER A 258 -11.84 15.13 5.43
N ALA A 259 -11.45 13.87 5.27
CA ALA A 259 -12.37 12.76 5.06
C ALA A 259 -12.98 12.21 6.35
N GLY A 260 -12.60 12.75 7.53
CA GLY A 260 -13.07 12.29 8.82
C GLY A 260 -12.50 10.93 9.26
N LEU A 261 -11.38 10.51 8.69
CA LEU A 261 -10.74 9.21 8.96
C LEU A 261 -9.62 9.28 10.01
N LEU A 262 -9.26 10.47 10.46
CA LEU A 262 -8.40 10.70 11.62
C LEU A 262 -9.16 11.53 12.66
N GLN A 263 -9.09 11.10 13.91
CA GLN A 263 -9.61 11.82 15.06
C GLN A 263 -8.53 12.69 15.69
#